data_af325142971c52ae98e120a2bc830a93
#
_entry.id   af325142971c52ae98e120a2bc830a93
#
_cell.length_a   1.000
_cell.length_b   1.000
_cell.length_c   1.000
_cell.angle_alpha   90.00
_cell.angle_beta   90.00
_cell.angle_gamma   90.00
#
_symmetry.space_group_name_H-M   'P 1'
#
loop_
_entity.id
_entity.type
_entity.pdbx_description
1 polymer ?
#
loop_
_entity_poly.entity_id
_entity_poly.type
_entity_poly.pdbx_seq_one_letter_code
_entity_poly.pdbx_strand_id
1 'polypeptide(L)'
;MVIVNSKQIKAKILIIDDNPESVDILVNAIPKSYRRQVALNGKTALKILNSSDDLPDLILLDVMMQDMDGYEVCMHIKADKRLKDIPIIFLSALDEARDKIKAFSSGGADYITKPFRIMEVQARVKTHLKIHFLQTELENQNKKLKEIVDKKVKEISESQLETIYALAKLSESRDDIAGGHIERVQKICRLLARHLGAHSGYGTMTNTEFVKCIHNASSLHDIGKVGIRDDILLKPGRLTDSEFGEVKKHTIIGANTLREVYRKYPYNIFIKIGIEVAQSHHEKWDGSGYPDGLAGEQIPFPARIMAIADVYDALLSKRPYKDVYSLERAHNIIIEGSGSHFDPAIVKAFLAIEKNINIIYTDTSIS
;
A
#
# COMPACT_ATOMS: atom_id res chain seq x y z
N MET A 1 23.31 6.54 -26.65
CA MET A 1 22.94 7.79 -27.34
C MET A 1 21.46 8.03 -27.00
N VAL A 2 21.19 8.75 -25.90
CA VAL A 2 19.82 9.03 -25.45
C VAL A 2 19.34 10.25 -26.21
N ILE A 3 18.40 10.03 -27.10
CA ILE A 3 17.72 11.11 -27.83
C ILE A 3 16.76 11.76 -26.83
N VAL A 4 17.18 12.87 -26.24
CA VAL A 4 16.28 13.76 -25.49
C VAL A 4 15.38 14.41 -26.54
N ASN A 5 14.11 14.01 -26.51
CA ASN A 5 13.06 14.56 -27.38
C ASN A 5 12.92 16.06 -27.10
N SER A 6 13.53 16.87 -27.97
CA SER A 6 13.67 18.31 -27.85
C SER A 6 12.36 19.04 -28.18
N LYS A 7 11.45 19.18 -27.24
CA LYS A 7 10.75 20.46 -27.11
C LYS A 7 11.80 21.41 -26.52
N GLN A 8 12.37 22.30 -27.36
CA GLN A 8 13.22 23.40 -26.92
C GLN A 8 12.37 24.34 -26.05
N ILE A 9 12.20 23.99 -24.77
CA ILE A 9 11.77 24.95 -23.77
C ILE A 9 12.97 25.89 -23.63
N LYS A 10 12.81 27.15 -24.04
CA LYS A 10 13.84 28.18 -23.86
C LYS A 10 14.01 28.38 -22.38
N ALA A 11 15.10 27.87 -21.80
CA ALA A 11 15.40 28.07 -20.39
C ALA A 11 15.29 29.56 -20.00
N LYS A 12 14.76 29.84 -18.83
CA LYS A 12 14.57 31.18 -18.29
C LYS A 12 15.62 31.47 -17.24
N ILE A 13 16.36 32.56 -17.44
CA ILE A 13 17.43 33.01 -16.55
C ILE A 13 17.01 34.33 -15.92
N LEU A 14 17.01 34.39 -14.60
CA LEU A 14 16.82 35.63 -13.83
C LEU A 14 18.20 36.20 -13.48
N ILE A 15 18.42 37.46 -13.86
CA ILE A 15 19.64 38.23 -13.55
C ILE A 15 19.25 39.24 -12.48
N ILE A 16 19.97 39.26 -11.37
CA ILE A 16 19.75 40.15 -10.22
C ILE A 16 21.07 40.90 -9.94
N ASP A 17 21.13 42.16 -10.29
CA ASP A 17 22.28 43.03 -10.11
C ASP A 17 21.79 44.49 -10.13
N ASP A 18 22.23 45.33 -9.19
CA ASP A 18 21.80 46.74 -9.07
C ASP A 18 22.59 47.68 -10.00
N ASN A 19 23.67 47.19 -10.62
CA ASN A 19 24.47 47.93 -11.59
C ASN A 19 23.98 47.68 -13.03
N PRO A 20 23.42 48.70 -13.72
CA PRO A 20 22.93 48.57 -15.10
C PRO A 20 23.98 48.10 -16.11
N GLU A 21 25.24 48.52 -15.95
CA GLU A 21 26.34 48.12 -16.86
C GLU A 21 26.63 46.60 -16.72
N SER A 22 26.65 46.08 -15.51
CA SER A 22 26.80 44.66 -15.21
C SER A 22 25.64 43.89 -15.86
N VAL A 23 24.41 44.36 -15.71
CA VAL A 23 23.22 43.75 -16.30
C VAL A 23 23.33 43.68 -17.83
N ASP A 24 23.72 44.78 -18.49
CA ASP A 24 23.88 44.83 -19.94
C ASP A 24 24.94 43.83 -20.42
N ILE A 25 26.06 43.72 -19.74
CA ILE A 25 27.11 42.74 -20.06
C ILE A 25 26.54 41.33 -19.98
N LEU A 26 25.85 40.99 -18.89
CA LEU A 26 25.28 39.64 -18.66
C LEU A 26 24.17 39.33 -19.67
N VAL A 27 23.28 40.26 -19.93
CA VAL A 27 22.21 40.13 -20.94
C VAL A 27 22.79 39.84 -22.32
N ASN A 28 23.91 40.50 -22.69
CA ASN A 28 24.59 40.25 -23.93
C ASN A 28 25.44 38.96 -23.93
N ALA A 29 25.99 38.57 -22.78
CA ALA A 29 26.73 37.31 -22.65
C ALA A 29 25.82 36.08 -22.79
N ILE A 30 24.58 36.15 -22.32
CA ILE A 30 23.64 35.03 -22.36
C ILE A 30 23.05 34.89 -23.78
N PRO A 31 23.13 33.70 -24.42
CA PRO A 31 22.58 33.44 -25.75
C PRO A 31 21.10 33.80 -25.89
N LYS A 32 20.72 34.37 -27.05
CA LYS A 32 19.32 34.73 -27.37
C LYS A 32 18.35 33.54 -27.36
N SER A 33 18.85 32.34 -27.35
CA SER A 33 18.06 31.10 -27.18
C SER A 33 17.44 30.96 -25.81
N TYR A 34 17.93 31.66 -24.78
CA TYR A 34 17.37 31.68 -23.44
C TYR A 34 16.45 32.88 -23.24
N ARG A 35 15.40 32.72 -22.43
CA ARG A 35 14.58 33.82 -21.92
C ARG A 35 15.34 34.51 -20.77
N ARG A 36 15.41 35.84 -20.79
CA ARG A 36 16.12 36.64 -19.80
C ARG A 36 15.15 37.53 -19.08
N GLN A 37 15.20 37.51 -17.77
CA GLN A 37 14.46 38.42 -16.90
C GLN A 37 15.44 39.14 -16.00
N VAL A 38 15.21 40.39 -15.69
CA VAL A 38 16.11 41.22 -14.92
C VAL A 38 15.39 41.77 -13.69
N ALA A 39 16.07 41.80 -12.56
CA ALA A 39 15.66 42.52 -11.36
C ALA A 39 16.85 43.38 -10.87
N LEU A 40 16.62 44.66 -10.63
CA LEU A 40 17.66 45.59 -10.22
C LEU A 40 17.88 45.67 -8.69
N ASN A 41 17.24 44.82 -7.92
CA ASN A 41 17.45 44.66 -6.48
C ASN A 41 16.81 43.36 -5.95
N GLY A 42 17.22 42.96 -4.74
CA GLY A 42 16.74 41.72 -4.12
C GLY A 42 15.24 41.71 -3.84
N LYS A 43 14.65 42.83 -3.40
CA LYS A 43 13.21 42.92 -3.10
C LYS A 43 12.35 42.71 -4.36
N THR A 44 12.76 43.33 -5.48
CA THR A 44 12.08 43.13 -6.78
C THR A 44 12.22 41.68 -7.25
N ALA A 45 13.39 41.07 -7.12
CA ALA A 45 13.62 39.68 -7.46
C ALA A 45 12.71 38.73 -6.67
N LEU A 46 12.65 38.87 -5.34
CA LEU A 46 11.77 38.07 -4.49
C LEU A 46 10.28 38.29 -4.83
N LYS A 47 9.88 39.52 -5.15
CA LYS A 47 8.50 39.80 -5.61
C LYS A 47 8.18 39.06 -6.92
N ILE A 48 9.09 39.08 -7.88
CA ILE A 48 8.95 38.37 -9.16
C ILE A 48 8.80 36.85 -8.91
N LEU A 49 9.68 36.29 -8.08
CA LEU A 49 9.68 34.85 -7.79
C LEU A 49 8.41 34.41 -7.04
N ASN A 50 7.89 35.24 -6.14
CA ASN A 50 6.69 34.92 -5.37
C ASN A 50 5.39 35.08 -6.17
N SER A 51 5.36 35.98 -7.16
CA SER A 51 4.14 36.29 -7.94
C SER A 51 4.02 35.49 -9.23
N SER A 52 5.04 34.72 -9.64
CA SER A 52 5.07 34.02 -10.92
C SER A 52 4.98 32.51 -10.77
N ASP A 53 4.12 31.89 -11.59
CA ASP A 53 4.11 30.44 -11.78
C ASP A 53 5.19 29.99 -12.78
N ASP A 54 5.68 30.91 -13.63
CA ASP A 54 6.77 30.69 -14.59
C ASP A 54 8.10 31.05 -13.93
N LEU A 55 8.64 30.11 -13.14
CA LEU A 55 9.88 30.27 -12.41
C LEU A 55 11.11 30.23 -13.33
N PRO A 56 12.24 30.87 -12.95
CA PRO A 56 13.49 30.74 -13.70
C PRO A 56 14.14 29.37 -13.46
N ASP A 57 14.83 28.89 -14.49
CA ASP A 57 15.63 27.66 -14.45
C ASP A 57 17.04 27.89 -13.86
N LEU A 58 17.47 29.15 -13.76
CA LEU A 58 18.76 29.56 -13.18
C LEU A 58 18.69 31.04 -12.77
N ILE A 59 19.39 31.35 -11.70
CA ILE A 59 19.52 32.74 -11.19
C ILE A 59 21.00 33.13 -11.23
N LEU A 60 21.32 34.28 -11.83
CA LEU A 60 22.57 34.99 -11.65
C LEU A 60 22.34 36.10 -10.63
N LEU A 61 23.09 36.12 -9.54
CA LEU A 61 22.82 36.96 -8.37
C LEU A 61 24.07 37.71 -7.93
N ASP A 62 24.01 39.00 -8.01
CA ASP A 62 25.11 39.84 -7.46
C ASP A 62 25.13 39.73 -5.93
N VAL A 63 26.33 39.59 -5.40
CA VAL A 63 26.57 39.56 -3.96
C VAL A 63 26.40 40.94 -3.33
N MET A 64 26.93 42.00 -3.98
CA MET A 64 27.00 43.33 -3.44
C MET A 64 25.90 44.21 -4.03
N MET A 65 24.73 44.23 -3.36
CA MET A 65 23.59 45.09 -3.74
C MET A 65 23.20 45.99 -2.55
N GLN A 66 22.61 47.15 -2.89
CA GLN A 66 22.03 48.04 -1.88
C GLN A 66 20.79 47.41 -1.23
N ASP A 67 20.53 47.73 0.03
CA ASP A 67 19.37 47.31 0.86
C ASP A 67 19.37 45.84 1.29
N MET A 68 19.61 44.88 0.41
CA MET A 68 19.62 43.44 0.67
C MET A 68 20.73 42.78 -0.15
N ASP A 69 21.67 42.14 0.55
CA ASP A 69 22.79 41.50 -0.14
C ASP A 69 22.37 40.19 -0.84
N GLY A 70 23.19 39.72 -1.78
CA GLY A 70 22.89 38.50 -2.53
C GLY A 70 22.80 37.27 -1.65
N TYR A 71 23.48 37.20 -0.53
CA TYR A 71 23.40 36.06 0.38
C TYR A 71 22.05 36.00 1.08
N GLU A 72 21.50 37.15 1.50
CA GLU A 72 20.16 37.25 2.08
C GLU A 72 19.09 36.85 1.07
N VAL A 73 19.19 37.31 -0.17
CA VAL A 73 18.30 36.88 -1.28
C VAL A 73 18.35 35.37 -1.48
N CYS A 74 19.56 34.79 -1.52
CA CYS A 74 19.76 33.36 -1.66
C CYS A 74 19.12 32.57 -0.50
N MET A 75 19.29 33.01 0.76
CA MET A 75 18.68 32.37 1.91
C MET A 75 17.14 32.35 1.80
N HIS A 76 16.53 33.47 1.39
CA HIS A 76 15.08 33.54 1.17
C HIS A 76 14.62 32.55 0.07
N ILE A 77 15.36 32.49 -1.05
CA ILE A 77 15.04 31.55 -2.14
C ILE A 77 15.17 30.10 -1.67
N LYS A 78 16.24 29.75 -0.94
CA LYS A 78 16.50 28.39 -0.45
C LYS A 78 15.56 27.95 0.67
N ALA A 79 14.92 28.88 1.37
CA ALA A 79 13.90 28.60 2.37
C ALA A 79 12.52 28.26 1.77
N ASP A 80 12.24 28.71 0.55
CA ASP A 80 10.96 28.40 -0.15
C ASP A 80 11.03 27.05 -0.88
N LYS A 81 10.09 26.15 -0.56
CA LYS A 81 10.02 24.81 -1.14
C LYS A 81 9.91 24.78 -2.67
N ARG A 82 9.33 25.84 -3.28
CA ARG A 82 9.17 25.95 -4.74
C ARG A 82 10.44 26.44 -5.43
N LEU A 83 11.26 27.19 -4.72
CA LEU A 83 12.41 27.92 -5.28
C LEU A 83 13.76 27.27 -4.93
N LYS A 84 13.82 26.48 -3.86
CA LYS A 84 15.07 25.94 -3.28
C LYS A 84 15.95 25.17 -4.27
N ASP A 85 15.33 24.52 -5.26
CA ASP A 85 16.03 23.66 -6.22
C ASP A 85 16.53 24.43 -7.48
N ILE A 86 16.21 25.75 -7.58
CA ILE A 86 16.71 26.61 -8.64
C ILE A 86 18.21 26.87 -8.38
N PRO A 87 19.11 26.58 -9.33
CA PRO A 87 20.53 26.87 -9.17
C PRO A 87 20.79 28.37 -9.18
N ILE A 88 21.60 28.82 -8.18
CA ILE A 88 22.01 30.21 -8.03
C ILE A 88 23.53 30.29 -8.28
N ILE A 89 23.94 31.12 -9.25
CA ILE A 89 25.34 31.45 -9.51
C ILE A 89 25.58 32.87 -8.98
N PHE A 90 26.44 32.99 -8.00
CA PHE A 90 26.81 34.29 -7.45
C PHE A 90 27.74 35.07 -8.40
N LEU A 91 27.56 36.39 -8.46
CA LEU A 91 28.39 37.33 -9.16
C LEU A 91 29.17 38.14 -8.09
N SER A 92 30.49 38.04 -8.04
CA SER A 92 31.29 38.64 -6.96
C SER A 92 32.48 39.43 -7.50
N ALA A 93 32.75 40.58 -6.92
CA ALA A 93 33.98 41.34 -7.18
C ALA A 93 35.18 40.81 -6.37
N LEU A 94 34.96 39.95 -5.38
CA LEU A 94 35.95 39.48 -4.42
C LEU A 94 36.47 38.10 -4.82
N ASP A 95 37.77 37.93 -4.88
CA ASP A 95 38.46 36.66 -5.23
C ASP A 95 39.04 35.96 -3.98
N GLU A 96 38.63 36.37 -2.78
CA GLU A 96 39.09 35.78 -1.53
C GLU A 96 38.44 34.45 -1.23
N ALA A 97 39.20 33.48 -0.69
CA ALA A 97 38.72 32.15 -0.36
C ALA A 97 37.51 32.14 0.61
N ARG A 98 37.40 33.17 1.47
CA ARG A 98 36.31 33.32 2.42
C ARG A 98 34.96 33.59 1.72
N ASP A 99 34.95 34.39 0.65
CA ASP A 99 33.73 34.73 -0.08
C ASP A 99 33.19 33.51 -0.86
N LYS A 100 34.10 32.71 -1.40
CA LYS A 100 33.74 31.43 -2.07
C LYS A 100 33.08 30.46 -1.08
N ILE A 101 33.65 30.32 0.12
CA ILE A 101 33.05 29.47 1.18
C ILE A 101 31.65 29.99 1.56
N LYS A 102 31.49 31.31 1.72
CA LYS A 102 30.21 31.93 2.07
C LYS A 102 29.15 31.71 0.98
N ALA A 103 29.54 31.84 -0.29
CA ALA A 103 28.65 31.59 -1.42
C ALA A 103 28.07 30.14 -1.42
N PHE A 104 28.93 29.15 -1.23
CA PHE A 104 28.47 27.75 -1.15
C PHE A 104 27.68 27.45 0.14
N SER A 105 28.10 27.97 1.29
CA SER A 105 27.37 27.75 2.55
C SER A 105 26.01 28.42 2.59
N SER A 106 25.78 29.45 1.78
CA SER A 106 24.49 30.12 1.62
C SER A 106 23.55 29.35 0.65
N GLY A 107 24.01 28.25 0.03
CA GLY A 107 23.22 27.43 -0.89
C GLY A 107 23.42 27.79 -2.38
N GLY A 108 24.41 28.61 -2.72
CA GLY A 108 24.80 28.87 -4.10
C GLY A 108 25.37 27.62 -4.78
N ALA A 109 25.07 27.45 -6.06
CA ALA A 109 25.58 26.35 -6.87
C ALA A 109 26.97 26.62 -7.45
N ASP A 110 27.30 27.92 -7.67
CA ASP A 110 28.57 28.34 -8.24
C ASP A 110 28.79 29.85 -8.02
N TYR A 111 29.92 30.38 -8.47
CA TYR A 111 30.21 31.81 -8.48
C TYR A 111 30.96 32.21 -9.75
N ILE A 112 30.86 33.49 -10.14
CA ILE A 112 31.58 34.12 -11.25
C ILE A 112 32.20 35.40 -10.75
N THR A 113 33.50 35.63 -11.00
CA THR A 113 34.21 36.85 -10.57
C THR A 113 34.03 37.99 -11.58
N LYS A 114 33.85 39.20 -11.05
CA LYS A 114 33.90 40.45 -11.84
C LYS A 114 35.38 40.86 -12.02
N PRO A 115 35.83 41.33 -13.20
CA PRO A 115 35.06 41.57 -14.44
C PRO A 115 34.73 40.28 -15.18
N PHE A 116 33.51 40.25 -15.76
CA PHE A 116 33.00 39.05 -16.41
C PHE A 116 33.75 38.66 -17.70
N ARG A 117 34.10 37.39 -17.81
CA ARG A 117 34.54 36.79 -19.09
C ARG A 117 33.35 36.11 -19.74
N ILE A 118 32.91 36.59 -20.90
CA ILE A 118 31.70 36.09 -21.59
C ILE A 118 31.70 34.56 -21.72
N MET A 119 32.83 33.99 -22.13
CA MET A 119 32.95 32.53 -22.27
C MET A 119 32.79 31.76 -20.94
N GLU A 120 33.20 32.34 -19.82
CA GLU A 120 33.03 31.77 -18.50
C GLU A 120 31.57 31.79 -18.08
N VAL A 121 30.89 32.92 -18.22
CA VAL A 121 29.45 33.08 -17.95
C VAL A 121 28.65 32.03 -18.74
N GLN A 122 28.91 31.95 -20.05
CA GLN A 122 28.22 30.98 -20.93
C GLN A 122 28.45 29.52 -20.52
N ALA A 123 29.69 29.17 -20.21
CA ALA A 123 30.03 27.80 -19.81
C ALA A 123 29.36 27.39 -18.50
N ARG A 124 29.42 28.26 -17.46
CA ARG A 124 28.80 27.98 -16.17
C ARG A 124 27.28 27.92 -16.25
N VAL A 125 26.64 28.88 -16.91
CA VAL A 125 25.19 28.89 -17.15
C VAL A 125 24.77 27.62 -17.87
N LYS A 126 25.45 27.23 -18.94
CA LYS A 126 25.13 26.00 -19.71
C LYS A 126 25.27 24.76 -18.83
N THR A 127 26.32 24.68 -18.01
CA THR A 127 26.60 23.54 -17.12
C THR A 127 25.51 23.40 -16.07
N HIS A 128 25.17 24.49 -15.35
CA HIS A 128 24.19 24.45 -14.28
C HIS A 128 22.75 24.25 -14.80
N LEU A 129 22.40 24.81 -15.95
CA LEU A 129 21.13 24.49 -16.62
C LEU A 129 21.05 23.01 -16.99
N LYS A 130 22.13 22.43 -17.54
CA LYS A 130 22.16 21.00 -17.87
C LYS A 130 21.97 20.13 -16.62
N ILE A 131 22.65 20.46 -15.53
CA ILE A 131 22.53 19.73 -14.25
C ILE A 131 21.09 19.85 -13.75
N HIS A 132 20.53 21.05 -13.71
CA HIS A 132 19.15 21.31 -13.25
C HIS A 132 18.12 20.48 -14.05
N PHE A 133 18.20 20.51 -15.38
CA PHE A 133 17.27 19.73 -16.22
C PHE A 133 17.44 18.23 -16.04
N LEU A 134 18.66 17.74 -15.89
CA LEU A 134 18.89 16.32 -15.64
C LEU A 134 18.37 15.87 -14.27
N GLN A 135 18.52 16.70 -13.24
CA GLN A 135 17.96 16.44 -11.91
C GLN A 135 16.43 16.40 -11.96
N THR A 136 15.80 17.39 -12.56
CA THR A 136 14.33 17.47 -12.71
C THR A 136 13.79 16.26 -13.50
N GLU A 137 14.47 15.88 -14.59
CA GLU A 137 14.08 14.70 -15.37
C GLU A 137 14.20 13.41 -14.57
N LEU A 138 15.31 13.25 -13.81
CA LEU A 138 15.51 12.10 -12.94
C LEU A 138 14.44 11.99 -11.85
N GLU A 139 14.09 13.10 -11.21
CA GLU A 139 13.02 13.15 -10.20
C GLU A 139 11.67 12.76 -10.80
N ASN A 140 11.34 13.26 -11.98
CA ASN A 140 10.13 12.91 -12.69
C ASN A 140 10.09 11.42 -13.07
N GLN A 141 11.22 10.86 -13.54
CA GLN A 141 11.33 9.44 -13.86
C GLN A 141 11.19 8.57 -12.60
N ASN A 142 11.83 8.95 -11.49
CA ASN A 142 11.71 8.25 -10.21
C ASN A 142 10.27 8.24 -9.70
N LYS A 143 9.56 9.38 -9.80
CA LYS A 143 8.14 9.46 -9.42
C LYS A 143 7.28 8.51 -10.27
N LYS A 144 7.43 8.56 -11.59
CA LYS A 144 6.71 7.65 -12.52
C LYS A 144 7.03 6.18 -12.25
N LEU A 145 8.31 5.87 -12.01
CA LEU A 145 8.73 4.50 -11.71
C LEU A 145 8.07 3.99 -10.43
N LYS A 146 8.04 4.83 -9.38
CA LYS A 146 7.37 4.49 -8.12
C LYS A 146 5.88 4.20 -8.33
N GLU A 147 5.18 5.05 -9.08
CA GLU A 147 3.76 4.84 -9.42
C GLU A 147 3.53 3.51 -10.17
N ILE A 148 4.41 3.18 -11.13
CA ILE A 148 4.35 1.91 -11.87
C ILE A 148 4.62 0.72 -10.95
N VAL A 149 5.63 0.80 -10.07
CA VAL A 149 5.96 -0.26 -9.12
C VAL A 149 4.80 -0.51 -8.17
N ASP A 150 4.24 0.54 -7.56
CA ASP A 150 3.11 0.43 -6.64
C ASP A 150 1.89 -0.22 -7.32
N LYS A 151 1.61 0.19 -8.56
CA LYS A 151 0.54 -0.43 -9.37
C LYS A 151 0.82 -1.90 -9.66
N LYS A 152 2.04 -2.24 -10.07
CA LYS A 152 2.42 -3.63 -10.39
C LYS A 152 2.43 -4.54 -9.17
N VAL A 153 2.89 -4.06 -8.02
CA VAL A 153 2.83 -4.82 -6.76
C VAL A 153 1.39 -5.13 -6.39
N LYS A 154 0.48 -4.16 -6.54
CA LYS A 154 -0.95 -4.36 -6.29
C LYS A 154 -1.55 -5.40 -7.25
N GLU A 155 -1.32 -5.25 -8.56
CA GLU A 155 -1.81 -6.21 -9.59
C GLU A 155 -1.31 -7.64 -9.31
N ILE A 156 -0.03 -7.80 -8.94
CA ILE A 156 0.54 -9.11 -8.62
C ILE A 156 -0.12 -9.70 -7.36
N SER A 157 -0.29 -8.90 -6.30
CA SER A 157 -0.94 -9.36 -5.08
C SER A 157 -2.39 -9.79 -5.30
N GLU A 158 -3.14 -9.03 -6.09
CA GLU A 158 -4.52 -9.36 -6.45
C GLU A 158 -4.57 -10.66 -7.28
N SER A 159 -3.73 -10.80 -8.29
CA SER A 159 -3.64 -12.01 -9.12
C SER A 159 -3.23 -13.25 -8.32
N GLN A 160 -2.31 -13.12 -7.36
CA GLN A 160 -1.93 -14.21 -6.47
C GLN A 160 -3.09 -14.66 -5.59
N LEU A 161 -3.86 -13.73 -5.01
CA LEU A 161 -5.04 -14.04 -4.20
C LEU A 161 -6.12 -14.75 -5.02
N GLU A 162 -6.39 -14.29 -6.24
CA GLU A 162 -7.34 -14.96 -7.15
C GLU A 162 -6.89 -16.38 -7.52
N THR A 163 -5.58 -16.59 -7.70
CA THR A 163 -5.03 -17.92 -7.95
C THR A 163 -5.22 -18.84 -6.75
N ILE A 164 -4.94 -18.37 -5.54
CA ILE A 164 -5.15 -19.10 -4.29
C ILE A 164 -6.64 -19.46 -4.13
N TYR A 165 -7.51 -18.47 -4.37
CA TYR A 165 -8.95 -18.65 -4.32
C TYR A 165 -9.44 -19.74 -5.33
N ALA A 166 -8.95 -19.71 -6.57
CA ALA A 166 -9.28 -20.70 -7.57
C ALA A 166 -8.84 -22.13 -7.16
N LEU A 167 -7.66 -22.26 -6.53
CA LEU A 167 -7.17 -23.53 -6.00
C LEU A 167 -8.01 -24.01 -4.81
N ALA A 168 -8.40 -23.11 -3.90
CA ALA A 168 -9.30 -23.44 -2.80
C ALA A 168 -10.67 -23.92 -3.31
N LYS A 169 -11.23 -23.21 -4.28
CA LYS A 169 -12.49 -23.58 -4.93
C LYS A 169 -12.41 -24.94 -5.66
N LEU A 170 -11.29 -25.23 -6.28
CA LEU A 170 -11.06 -26.53 -6.91
C LEU A 170 -11.00 -27.66 -5.86
N SER A 171 -10.40 -27.41 -4.69
CA SER A 171 -10.39 -28.36 -3.58
C SER A 171 -11.80 -28.63 -3.06
N GLU A 172 -12.61 -27.58 -2.88
CA GLU A 172 -13.98 -27.67 -2.38
C GLU A 172 -14.93 -28.33 -3.40
N SER A 173 -14.76 -28.09 -4.70
CA SER A 173 -15.63 -28.65 -5.75
C SER A 173 -15.68 -30.18 -5.78
N ARG A 174 -14.81 -30.86 -5.01
CA ARG A 174 -14.82 -32.31 -4.86
C ARG A 174 -15.98 -32.81 -3.99
N ASP A 175 -16.46 -32.02 -3.02
CA ASP A 175 -17.53 -32.43 -2.10
C ASP A 175 -18.67 -31.41 -1.95
N ASP A 176 -18.52 -30.19 -2.48
CA ASP A 176 -19.58 -29.18 -2.52
C ASP A 176 -20.29 -29.15 -3.88
N ILE A 177 -21.49 -29.71 -3.92
CA ILE A 177 -22.33 -29.75 -5.13
C ILE A 177 -23.09 -28.42 -5.33
N ALA A 178 -23.27 -27.63 -4.30
CA ALA A 178 -24.13 -26.45 -4.36
C ALA A 178 -23.39 -25.17 -4.80
N GLY A 179 -22.09 -25.11 -4.64
CA GLY A 179 -21.24 -23.95 -4.99
C GLY A 179 -21.44 -22.71 -4.10
N GLY A 180 -20.48 -21.81 -4.12
CA GLY A 180 -20.57 -20.51 -3.46
C GLY A 180 -20.36 -20.51 -1.92
N HIS A 181 -20.04 -21.64 -1.32
CA HIS A 181 -19.75 -21.74 0.10
C HIS A 181 -18.55 -20.84 0.50
N ILE A 182 -17.44 -20.94 -0.20
CA ILE A 182 -16.24 -20.14 0.08
C ILE A 182 -16.59 -18.65 0.11
N GLU A 183 -17.28 -18.14 -0.90
CA GLU A 183 -17.64 -16.73 -1.02
C GLU A 183 -18.51 -16.25 0.15
N ARG A 184 -19.49 -17.09 0.57
CA ARG A 184 -20.36 -16.75 1.70
C ARG A 184 -19.61 -16.75 3.00
N VAL A 185 -18.82 -17.79 3.28
CA VAL A 185 -17.99 -17.90 4.49
C VAL A 185 -16.98 -16.74 4.59
N GLN A 186 -16.31 -16.38 3.48
CA GLN A 186 -15.44 -15.22 3.43
C GLN A 186 -16.15 -13.92 3.82
N LYS A 187 -17.36 -13.69 3.30
CA LYS A 187 -18.18 -12.52 3.64
C LYS A 187 -18.57 -12.52 5.11
N ILE A 188 -19.00 -13.66 5.66
CA ILE A 188 -19.39 -13.80 7.08
C ILE A 188 -18.19 -13.53 7.99
N CYS A 189 -17.04 -14.16 7.75
CA CYS A 189 -15.80 -13.93 8.50
C CYS A 189 -15.40 -12.45 8.50
N ARG A 190 -15.50 -11.77 7.34
CA ARG A 190 -15.21 -10.34 7.24
C ARG A 190 -16.16 -9.48 8.06
N LEU A 191 -17.48 -9.77 8.02
CA LEU A 191 -18.48 -9.02 8.77
C LEU A 191 -18.28 -9.20 10.29
N LEU A 192 -18.04 -10.42 10.75
CA LEU A 192 -17.75 -10.72 12.14
C LEU A 192 -16.48 -10.01 12.63
N ALA A 193 -15.38 -10.14 11.89
CA ALA A 193 -14.12 -9.51 12.23
C ALA A 193 -14.23 -7.97 12.32
N ARG A 194 -14.95 -7.33 11.39
CA ARG A 194 -15.20 -5.88 11.43
C ARG A 194 -16.01 -5.46 12.65
N HIS A 195 -17.08 -6.20 12.98
CA HIS A 195 -17.91 -5.89 14.13
C HIS A 195 -17.15 -6.04 15.43
N LEU A 196 -16.40 -7.13 15.58
CA LEU A 196 -15.56 -7.41 16.76
C LEU A 196 -14.52 -6.31 16.97
N GLY A 197 -13.92 -5.79 15.90
CA GLY A 197 -12.96 -4.69 15.96
C GLY A 197 -13.53 -3.37 16.42
N ALA A 198 -14.80 -3.11 16.08
CA ALA A 198 -15.43 -1.84 16.38
C ALA A 198 -16.12 -1.82 17.78
N HIS A 199 -16.54 -2.98 18.32
CA HIS A 199 -17.49 -3.04 19.43
C HIS A 199 -17.07 -3.95 20.59
N SER A 200 -15.90 -4.57 20.54
CA SER A 200 -15.42 -5.50 21.57
C SER A 200 -13.99 -5.21 22.00
N GLY A 201 -13.54 -5.80 23.10
CA GLY A 201 -12.14 -5.72 23.56
C GLY A 201 -11.09 -6.28 22.59
N TYR A 202 -11.51 -6.76 21.43
CA TYR A 202 -10.65 -7.29 20.36
C TYR A 202 -10.11 -6.23 19.38
N GLY A 203 -10.34 -4.93 19.61
CA GLY A 203 -9.97 -3.84 18.70
C GLY A 203 -8.50 -3.81 18.31
N THR A 204 -7.59 -4.22 19.19
CA THR A 204 -6.15 -4.34 18.89
C THR A 204 -5.83 -5.55 17.99
N MET A 205 -6.65 -6.61 18.02
CA MET A 205 -6.46 -7.84 17.25
C MET A 205 -7.14 -7.81 15.89
N THR A 206 -8.10 -6.91 15.67
CA THR A 206 -8.96 -6.85 14.48
C THR A 206 -8.80 -5.54 13.72
N ASN A 207 -7.55 -5.17 13.42
CA ASN A 207 -7.24 -4.03 12.56
C ASN A 207 -7.68 -4.29 11.09
N THR A 208 -7.59 -3.28 10.24
CA THR A 208 -7.99 -3.35 8.83
C THR A 208 -7.24 -4.47 8.07
N GLU A 209 -5.98 -4.73 8.41
CA GLU A 209 -5.17 -5.79 7.81
C GLU A 209 -5.68 -7.17 8.21
N PHE A 210 -5.97 -7.39 9.50
CA PHE A 210 -6.57 -8.62 9.97
C PHE A 210 -7.90 -8.92 9.27
N VAL A 211 -8.80 -7.93 9.17
CA VAL A 211 -10.09 -8.09 8.48
C VAL A 211 -9.93 -8.50 7.01
N LYS A 212 -8.95 -7.92 6.33
CA LYS A 212 -8.62 -8.30 4.95
C LYS A 212 -8.02 -9.72 4.89
N CYS A 213 -7.12 -10.03 5.80
CA CYS A 213 -6.45 -11.34 5.83
C CYS A 213 -7.42 -12.47 6.17
N ILE A 214 -8.30 -12.32 7.18
CA ILE A 214 -9.25 -13.37 7.53
C ILE A 214 -10.29 -13.60 6.41
N HIS A 215 -10.73 -12.54 5.73
CA HIS A 215 -11.61 -12.66 4.56
C HIS A 215 -11.00 -13.59 3.51
N ASN A 216 -9.73 -13.38 3.15
CA ASN A 216 -9.07 -14.21 2.15
C ASN A 216 -8.66 -15.58 2.68
N ALA A 217 -8.15 -15.66 3.92
CA ALA A 217 -7.63 -16.88 4.50
C ALA A 217 -8.72 -17.91 4.89
N SER A 218 -9.95 -17.46 5.13
CA SER A 218 -11.07 -18.38 5.39
C SER A 218 -11.36 -19.32 4.23
N SER A 219 -10.99 -18.96 2.99
CA SER A 219 -11.09 -19.88 1.85
C SER A 219 -10.18 -21.10 1.96
N LEU A 220 -9.17 -21.06 2.83
CA LEU A 220 -8.17 -22.12 2.99
C LEU A 220 -8.55 -23.17 4.04
N HIS A 221 -9.68 -23.03 4.75
CA HIS A 221 -10.05 -23.91 5.86
C HIS A 221 -10.04 -25.37 5.44
N ASP A 222 -10.56 -25.68 4.28
CA ASP A 222 -10.75 -27.02 3.73
C ASP A 222 -9.72 -27.43 2.65
N ILE A 223 -8.64 -26.64 2.47
CA ILE A 223 -7.63 -26.91 1.43
C ILE A 223 -7.00 -28.30 1.55
N GLY A 224 -6.95 -28.86 2.75
CA GLY A 224 -6.39 -30.18 3.03
C GLY A 224 -7.27 -31.35 2.57
N LYS A 225 -8.54 -31.13 2.19
CA LYS A 225 -9.42 -32.15 1.59
C LYS A 225 -8.82 -32.78 0.35
N VAL A 226 -7.93 -32.06 -0.35
CA VAL A 226 -7.17 -32.61 -1.50
C VAL A 226 -6.40 -33.89 -1.12
N GLY A 227 -5.95 -34.01 0.14
CA GLY A 227 -5.24 -35.20 0.63
C GLY A 227 -6.14 -36.35 1.09
N ILE A 228 -7.47 -36.20 1.04
CA ILE A 228 -8.42 -37.24 1.46
C ILE A 228 -8.82 -38.07 0.23
N ARG A 229 -8.90 -39.39 0.42
CA ARG A 229 -9.27 -40.34 -0.64
C ARG A 229 -10.73 -40.13 -1.07
N ASP A 230 -11.00 -40.26 -2.38
CA ASP A 230 -12.34 -40.05 -2.94
C ASP A 230 -13.36 -41.08 -2.46
N ASP A 231 -12.94 -42.35 -2.24
CA ASP A 231 -13.82 -43.39 -1.72
C ASP A 231 -14.34 -43.12 -0.30
N ILE A 232 -13.66 -42.28 0.44
CA ILE A 232 -14.09 -41.82 1.77
C ILE A 232 -14.81 -40.47 1.69
N LEU A 233 -14.22 -39.50 1.00
CA LEU A 233 -14.78 -38.16 0.91
C LEU A 233 -16.14 -38.10 0.21
N LEU A 234 -16.30 -38.90 -0.84
CA LEU A 234 -17.51 -38.95 -1.69
C LEU A 234 -18.43 -40.12 -1.32
N LYS A 235 -18.20 -40.81 -0.22
CA LYS A 235 -18.99 -41.96 0.18
C LYS A 235 -20.47 -41.64 0.33
N PRO A 236 -21.38 -42.32 -0.42
CA PRO A 236 -22.80 -42.11 -0.24
C PRO A 236 -23.26 -42.74 1.09
N GLY A 237 -23.55 -41.93 2.09
CA GLY A 237 -24.05 -42.36 3.38
C GLY A 237 -23.17 -41.98 4.57
N ARG A 238 -23.43 -42.62 5.72
CA ARG A 238 -22.68 -42.29 6.95
C ARG A 238 -21.28 -42.90 6.92
N LEU A 239 -20.29 -42.11 7.33
CA LEU A 239 -18.93 -42.58 7.55
C LEU A 239 -18.88 -43.42 8.80
N THR A 240 -18.03 -44.48 8.81
CA THR A 240 -17.61 -45.16 10.04
C THR A 240 -16.69 -44.24 10.85
N ASP A 241 -16.46 -44.57 12.13
CA ASP A 241 -15.57 -43.80 12.98
C ASP A 241 -14.13 -43.76 12.44
N SER A 242 -13.67 -44.85 11.82
CA SER A 242 -12.37 -44.90 11.15
C SER A 242 -12.30 -43.98 9.92
N GLU A 243 -13.31 -44.03 9.06
CA GLU A 243 -13.39 -43.14 7.87
C GLU A 243 -13.53 -41.66 8.29
N PHE A 244 -14.31 -41.39 9.34
CA PHE A 244 -14.40 -40.03 9.87
C PHE A 244 -13.06 -39.58 10.47
N GLY A 245 -12.30 -40.50 11.08
CA GLY A 245 -10.92 -40.23 11.49
C GLY A 245 -10.00 -39.84 10.34
N GLU A 246 -10.16 -40.47 9.16
CA GLU A 246 -9.41 -40.06 7.96
C GLU A 246 -9.84 -38.69 7.46
N VAL A 247 -11.14 -38.37 7.42
CA VAL A 247 -11.62 -37.05 7.01
C VAL A 247 -11.07 -35.95 7.92
N LYS A 248 -11.03 -36.15 9.25
CA LYS A 248 -10.46 -35.17 10.19
C LYS A 248 -9.03 -34.76 9.84
N LYS A 249 -8.25 -35.62 9.17
CA LYS A 249 -6.86 -35.33 8.79
C LYS A 249 -6.72 -34.15 7.82
N HIS A 250 -7.80 -33.72 7.14
CA HIS A 250 -7.73 -32.56 6.25
C HIS A 250 -7.24 -31.31 6.96
N THR A 251 -7.60 -31.14 8.25
CA THR A 251 -7.17 -30.00 9.06
C THR A 251 -5.65 -29.96 9.20
N ILE A 252 -5.04 -31.10 9.53
CA ILE A 252 -3.58 -31.22 9.70
C ILE A 252 -2.87 -31.13 8.34
N ILE A 253 -3.40 -31.77 7.30
CA ILE A 253 -2.83 -31.74 5.95
C ILE A 253 -2.79 -30.30 5.43
N GLY A 254 -3.92 -29.58 5.51
CA GLY A 254 -4.00 -28.17 5.09
C GLY A 254 -3.03 -27.27 5.86
N ALA A 255 -3.05 -27.38 7.20
CA ALA A 255 -2.17 -26.59 8.05
C ALA A 255 -0.68 -26.86 7.76
N ASN A 256 -0.28 -28.13 7.58
CA ASN A 256 1.11 -28.49 7.30
C ASN A 256 1.59 -27.95 5.95
N THR A 257 0.75 -28.04 4.92
CA THR A 257 1.05 -27.45 3.60
C THR A 257 1.30 -25.95 3.70
N LEU A 258 0.46 -25.21 4.44
CA LEU A 258 0.62 -23.79 4.67
C LEU A 258 1.84 -23.45 5.53
N ARG A 259 2.19 -24.31 6.51
CA ARG A 259 3.40 -24.13 7.33
C ARG A 259 4.68 -24.20 6.53
N GLU A 260 4.75 -25.01 5.49
CA GLU A 260 5.92 -25.05 4.60
C GLU A 260 6.13 -23.71 3.91
N VAL A 261 5.04 -23.05 3.47
CA VAL A 261 5.09 -21.70 2.90
C VAL A 261 5.49 -20.68 3.98
N TYR A 262 4.89 -20.77 5.17
CA TYR A 262 5.17 -19.84 6.28
C TYR A 262 6.62 -19.88 6.74
N ARG A 263 7.29 -21.05 6.71
CA ARG A 263 8.72 -21.15 7.02
C ARG A 263 9.60 -20.31 6.10
N LYS A 264 9.18 -20.12 4.83
CA LYS A 264 9.88 -19.27 3.86
C LYS A 264 9.51 -17.78 4.03
N TYR A 265 8.30 -17.49 4.49
CA TYR A 265 7.75 -16.14 4.61
C TYR A 265 7.11 -15.92 6.00
N PRO A 266 7.89 -15.88 7.10
CA PRO A 266 7.39 -15.94 8.48
C PRO A 266 6.62 -14.69 8.93
N TYR A 267 6.64 -13.61 8.17
CA TYR A 267 5.88 -12.37 8.46
C TYR A 267 4.59 -12.25 7.67
N ASN A 268 4.22 -13.28 6.89
CA ASN A 268 3.00 -13.27 6.11
C ASN A 268 1.78 -13.57 6.99
N ILE A 269 1.05 -12.54 7.39
CA ILE A 269 -0.13 -12.63 8.26
C ILE A 269 -1.26 -13.45 7.60
N PHE A 270 -1.44 -13.34 6.29
CA PHE A 270 -2.44 -14.12 5.55
C PHE A 270 -2.18 -15.64 5.69
N ILE A 271 -0.92 -16.08 5.49
CA ILE A 271 -0.56 -17.49 5.64
C ILE A 271 -0.69 -17.94 7.09
N LYS A 272 -0.30 -17.10 8.05
CA LYS A 272 -0.46 -17.39 9.48
C LYS A 272 -1.92 -17.65 9.84
N ILE A 273 -2.82 -16.76 9.44
CA ILE A 273 -4.27 -16.91 9.67
C ILE A 273 -4.79 -18.15 8.93
N GLY A 274 -4.32 -18.41 7.72
CA GLY A 274 -4.67 -19.61 6.96
C GLY A 274 -4.33 -20.91 7.69
N ILE A 275 -3.14 -21.00 8.33
CA ILE A 275 -2.74 -22.14 9.17
C ILE A 275 -3.70 -22.30 10.34
N GLU A 276 -3.97 -21.21 11.08
CA GLU A 276 -4.83 -21.22 12.25
C GLU A 276 -6.26 -21.65 11.90
N VAL A 277 -6.78 -21.17 10.79
CA VAL A 277 -8.12 -21.53 10.29
C VAL A 277 -8.14 -22.98 9.80
N ALA A 278 -7.19 -23.39 8.95
CA ALA A 278 -7.16 -24.75 8.42
C ALA A 278 -7.04 -25.81 9.52
N GLN A 279 -6.21 -25.56 10.55
CA GLN A 279 -6.01 -26.53 11.61
C GLN A 279 -7.18 -26.58 12.59
N SER A 280 -7.76 -25.42 12.98
CA SER A 280 -8.55 -25.35 14.21
C SER A 280 -10.01 -24.93 14.01
N HIS A 281 -10.52 -24.83 12.74
CA HIS A 281 -11.91 -24.45 12.50
C HIS A 281 -12.95 -25.47 12.98
N HIS A 282 -12.55 -26.70 13.25
CA HIS A 282 -13.37 -27.76 13.84
C HIS A 282 -13.13 -27.97 15.34
N GLU A 283 -12.31 -27.13 15.97
CA GLU A 283 -12.24 -27.10 17.42
C GLU A 283 -13.54 -26.53 18.00
N LYS A 284 -13.90 -27.00 19.19
CA LYS A 284 -15.10 -26.52 19.89
C LYS A 284 -14.70 -25.84 21.18
N TRP A 285 -15.45 -24.84 21.55
CA TRP A 285 -15.19 -24.04 22.74
C TRP A 285 -15.03 -24.86 24.02
N ASP A 286 -15.76 -25.99 24.15
CA ASP A 286 -15.72 -26.91 25.27
C ASP A 286 -14.58 -27.92 25.21
N GLY A 287 -13.74 -27.92 24.16
CA GLY A 287 -12.62 -28.86 23.96
C GLY A 287 -13.02 -30.22 23.37
N SER A 288 -14.27 -30.44 23.01
CA SER A 288 -14.74 -31.67 22.36
C SER A 288 -14.49 -31.71 20.84
N GLY A 289 -13.79 -30.70 20.30
CA GLY A 289 -13.45 -30.58 18.89
C GLY A 289 -12.25 -31.39 18.43
N TYR A 290 -11.73 -31.09 17.27
CA TYR A 290 -10.54 -31.72 16.68
C TYR A 290 -9.76 -30.72 15.82
N PRO A 291 -8.46 -30.95 15.53
CA PRO A 291 -7.68 -32.16 15.77
C PRO A 291 -7.01 -32.22 17.12
N ASP A 292 -6.81 -31.09 17.83
CA ASP A 292 -5.96 -30.97 19.01
C ASP A 292 -6.76 -30.96 20.31
N GLY A 293 -8.10 -30.82 20.26
CA GLY A 293 -8.97 -30.75 21.44
C GLY A 293 -8.77 -29.44 22.24
N LEU A 294 -8.47 -28.34 21.57
CA LEU A 294 -8.29 -27.04 22.19
C LEU A 294 -9.60 -26.53 22.79
N ALA A 295 -9.54 -25.90 23.97
CA ALA A 295 -10.70 -25.35 24.64
C ALA A 295 -10.60 -23.83 24.88
N GLY A 296 -11.71 -23.13 24.80
CA GLY A 296 -11.80 -21.72 25.13
C GLY A 296 -10.84 -20.86 24.26
N GLU A 297 -10.10 -19.99 24.93
CA GLU A 297 -9.17 -19.07 24.26
C GLU A 297 -7.89 -19.73 23.72
N GLN A 298 -7.66 -21.00 24.00
CA GLN A 298 -6.58 -21.77 23.37
C GLN A 298 -6.83 -21.94 21.87
N ILE A 299 -8.11 -21.95 21.45
CA ILE A 299 -8.47 -21.96 20.03
C ILE A 299 -8.05 -20.63 19.41
N PRO A 300 -7.26 -20.63 18.31
CA PRO A 300 -6.87 -19.39 17.63
C PRO A 300 -8.07 -18.53 17.26
N PHE A 301 -7.98 -17.23 17.49
CA PHE A 301 -9.09 -16.31 17.29
C PHE A 301 -9.71 -16.36 15.87
N PRO A 302 -8.92 -16.44 14.77
CA PRO A 302 -9.48 -16.60 13.44
C PRO A 302 -10.29 -17.90 13.27
N ALA A 303 -9.85 -19.00 13.91
CA ALA A 303 -10.55 -20.27 13.85
C ALA A 303 -11.90 -20.24 14.58
N ARG A 304 -11.98 -19.50 15.72
CA ARG A 304 -13.25 -19.28 16.42
C ARG A 304 -14.26 -18.52 15.56
N ILE A 305 -13.81 -17.53 14.80
CA ILE A 305 -14.67 -16.79 13.84
C ILE A 305 -15.11 -17.72 12.70
N MET A 306 -14.16 -18.50 12.18
CA MET A 306 -14.41 -19.45 11.08
C MET A 306 -15.44 -20.52 11.48
N ALA A 307 -15.37 -21.06 12.68
CA ALA A 307 -16.30 -22.10 13.16
C ALA A 307 -17.77 -21.68 13.07
N ILE A 308 -18.10 -20.43 13.45
CA ILE A 308 -19.47 -19.92 13.30
C ILE A 308 -19.83 -19.76 11.82
N ALA A 309 -18.91 -19.20 11.02
CA ALA A 309 -19.17 -18.90 9.61
C ALA A 309 -19.43 -20.20 8.81
N ASP A 310 -18.59 -21.21 9.03
CA ASP A 310 -18.70 -22.52 8.36
C ASP A 310 -20.00 -23.24 8.76
N VAL A 311 -20.27 -23.37 10.07
CA VAL A 311 -21.47 -24.05 10.54
C VAL A 311 -22.73 -23.34 10.08
N TYR A 312 -22.77 -21.99 10.16
CA TYR A 312 -23.95 -21.22 9.73
C TYR A 312 -24.22 -21.40 8.25
N ASP A 313 -23.18 -21.34 7.41
CA ASP A 313 -23.32 -21.59 5.98
C ASP A 313 -23.76 -23.03 5.69
N ALA A 314 -23.18 -24.00 6.40
CA ALA A 314 -23.56 -25.41 6.25
C ALA A 314 -25.01 -25.73 6.64
N LEU A 315 -25.62 -24.93 7.53
CA LEU A 315 -27.03 -25.06 7.90
C LEU A 315 -27.95 -24.48 6.82
N LEU A 316 -27.56 -23.40 6.17
CA LEU A 316 -28.35 -22.69 5.17
C LEU A 316 -28.08 -23.12 3.73
N SER A 317 -27.10 -24.00 3.50
CA SER A 317 -26.75 -24.50 2.17
C SER A 317 -27.36 -25.88 1.91
N LYS A 318 -27.83 -26.11 0.67
CA LYS A 318 -28.37 -27.40 0.24
C LYS A 318 -27.22 -28.43 0.17
N ARG A 319 -27.38 -29.58 0.85
CA ARG A 319 -26.45 -30.71 0.77
C ARG A 319 -27.18 -31.96 0.24
N PRO A 320 -26.48 -32.91 -0.40
CA PRO A 320 -27.10 -34.08 -1.02
C PRO A 320 -27.98 -34.92 -0.07
N TYR A 321 -27.71 -34.84 1.25
CA TYR A 321 -28.36 -35.70 2.25
C TYR A 321 -29.11 -34.90 3.34
N LYS A 322 -29.27 -33.55 3.14
CA LYS A 322 -29.90 -32.73 4.17
C LYS A 322 -30.64 -31.53 3.56
N ASP A 323 -31.90 -31.36 3.94
CA ASP A 323 -32.66 -30.18 3.58
C ASP A 323 -32.07 -28.92 4.22
N VAL A 324 -32.26 -27.78 3.56
CA VAL A 324 -31.88 -26.45 4.05
C VAL A 324 -32.69 -26.13 5.30
N TYR A 325 -32.01 -25.76 6.39
CA TYR A 325 -32.71 -25.26 7.56
C TYR A 325 -33.27 -23.84 7.32
N SER A 326 -34.39 -23.53 8.02
CA SER A 326 -34.86 -22.14 8.06
C SER A 326 -33.85 -21.23 8.77
N LEU A 327 -33.86 -19.93 8.44
CA LEU A 327 -33.05 -18.93 9.14
C LEU A 327 -33.25 -18.99 10.65
N GLU A 328 -34.52 -19.14 11.11
CA GLU A 328 -34.85 -19.27 12.52
C GLU A 328 -34.21 -20.50 13.18
N ARG A 329 -34.21 -21.65 12.49
CA ARG A 329 -33.58 -22.86 13.03
C ARG A 329 -32.06 -22.75 13.07
N ALA A 330 -31.44 -22.15 12.05
CA ALA A 330 -30.01 -21.88 12.03
C ALA A 330 -29.60 -20.91 13.15
N HIS A 331 -30.37 -19.83 13.35
CA HIS A 331 -30.20 -18.91 14.46
C HIS A 331 -30.20 -19.64 15.83
N ASN A 332 -31.22 -20.47 16.09
CA ASN A 332 -31.32 -21.19 17.35
C ASN A 332 -30.13 -22.14 17.58
N ILE A 333 -29.67 -22.82 16.54
CA ILE A 333 -28.49 -23.74 16.63
C ILE A 333 -27.23 -22.94 17.03
N ILE A 334 -27.02 -21.75 16.49
CA ILE A 334 -25.85 -20.93 16.88
C ILE A 334 -25.97 -20.48 18.34
N ILE A 335 -27.16 -20.09 18.81
CA ILE A 335 -27.37 -19.70 20.22
C ILE A 335 -27.19 -20.89 21.16
N GLU A 336 -27.81 -22.03 20.86
CA GLU A 336 -27.69 -23.27 21.64
C GLU A 336 -26.23 -23.75 21.74
N GLY A 337 -25.43 -23.51 20.71
CA GLY A 337 -24.00 -23.82 20.68
C GLY A 337 -23.10 -22.86 21.46
N SER A 338 -23.62 -21.77 21.98
CA SER A 338 -22.82 -20.79 22.74
C SER A 338 -22.23 -21.39 24.03
N GLY A 339 -20.92 -21.27 24.21
CA GLY A 339 -20.22 -21.82 25.38
C GLY A 339 -19.90 -23.33 25.30
N SER A 340 -20.40 -24.03 24.27
CA SER A 340 -20.08 -25.43 24.00
C SER A 340 -19.35 -25.56 22.65
N HIS A 341 -20.02 -25.30 21.55
CA HIS A 341 -19.41 -25.33 20.23
C HIS A 341 -18.70 -23.99 19.91
N PHE A 342 -19.31 -22.87 20.22
CA PHE A 342 -18.87 -21.54 19.81
C PHE A 342 -18.44 -20.66 20.98
N ASP A 343 -17.49 -19.76 20.70
CA ASP A 343 -17.10 -18.69 21.61
C ASP A 343 -18.28 -17.76 21.89
N PRO A 344 -18.71 -17.61 23.17
CA PRO A 344 -19.85 -16.75 23.53
C PRO A 344 -19.72 -15.30 23.06
N ALA A 345 -18.49 -14.76 23.02
CA ALA A 345 -18.24 -13.40 22.57
C ALA A 345 -18.48 -13.25 21.05
N ILE A 346 -18.10 -14.26 20.27
CA ILE A 346 -18.32 -14.29 18.83
C ILE A 346 -19.80 -14.55 18.51
N VAL A 347 -20.50 -15.40 19.29
CA VAL A 347 -21.94 -15.57 19.16
C VAL A 347 -22.68 -14.25 19.41
N LYS A 348 -22.30 -13.50 20.45
CA LYS A 348 -22.88 -12.17 20.70
C LYS A 348 -22.66 -11.20 19.53
N ALA A 349 -21.45 -11.22 18.94
CA ALA A 349 -21.15 -10.41 17.75
C ALA A 349 -21.98 -10.86 16.54
N PHE A 350 -22.14 -12.17 16.32
CA PHE A 350 -22.97 -12.72 15.27
C PHE A 350 -24.41 -12.23 15.38
N LEU A 351 -25.03 -12.34 16.54
CA LEU A 351 -26.40 -11.89 16.79
C LEU A 351 -26.59 -10.40 16.51
N ALA A 352 -25.59 -9.58 16.83
CA ALA A 352 -25.65 -8.14 16.58
C ALA A 352 -25.68 -7.78 15.08
N ILE A 353 -25.13 -8.64 14.21
CA ILE A 353 -25.02 -8.39 12.76
C ILE A 353 -25.73 -9.44 11.89
N GLU A 354 -26.50 -10.33 12.49
CA GLU A 354 -27.15 -11.45 11.79
C GLU A 354 -28.01 -11.00 10.61
N LYS A 355 -28.73 -9.88 10.75
CA LYS A 355 -29.50 -9.30 9.63
C LYS A 355 -28.62 -9.00 8.41
N ASN A 356 -27.40 -8.50 8.65
CA ASN A 356 -26.44 -8.20 7.58
C ASN A 356 -25.87 -9.49 6.96
N ILE A 357 -25.68 -10.53 7.79
CA ILE A 357 -25.24 -11.85 7.31
C ILE A 357 -26.34 -12.48 6.45
N ASN A 358 -27.61 -12.39 6.85
CA ASN A 358 -28.73 -12.98 6.12
C ASN A 358 -28.94 -12.38 4.72
N ILE A 359 -28.54 -11.13 4.50
CA ILE A 359 -28.53 -10.52 3.17
C ILE A 359 -27.68 -11.32 2.17
N ILE A 360 -26.60 -11.98 2.65
CA ILE A 360 -25.74 -12.81 1.79
C ILE A 360 -26.52 -13.95 1.10
N TYR A 361 -27.58 -14.43 1.74
CA TYR A 361 -28.42 -15.54 1.25
C TYR A 361 -29.67 -15.08 0.48
N THR A 362 -30.08 -13.82 0.65
CA THR A 362 -31.27 -13.25 -0.01
C THR A 362 -30.96 -12.48 -1.28
N ASP A 363 -29.72 -12.06 -1.46
CA ASP A 363 -29.27 -11.30 -2.62
C ASP A 363 -28.98 -12.26 -3.79
N THR A 364 -30.04 -12.60 -4.53
CA THR A 364 -29.99 -13.49 -5.71
C THR A 364 -29.30 -12.87 -6.93
N SER A 365 -28.67 -11.74 -6.81
CA SER A 365 -28.00 -11.01 -7.89
C SER A 365 -26.55 -11.48 -8.16
N ILE A 366 -26.12 -12.60 -7.54
CA ILE A 366 -24.79 -13.18 -7.76
C ILE A 366 -24.97 -14.67 -8.14
N SER A 367 -25.40 -14.89 -9.34
CA SER A 367 -25.29 -16.19 -10.06
C SER A 367 -24.52 -15.96 -11.36
#